data_df5dbf1e2d6675f555ad29ffc7cf5491
#
_entry.id   df5dbf1e2d6675f555ad29ffc7cf5491
#
_cell.length_a   1.000
_cell.length_b   1.000
_cell.length_c   1.000
_cell.angle_alpha   90.00
_cell.angle_beta   90.00
_cell.angle_gamma   90.00
#
_symmetry.space_group_name_H-M   'P 1'
#
loop_
_entity.id
_entity.type
_entity.pdbx_description
1 polymer ?
#
loop_
_entity_poly.entity_id
_entity_poly.type
_entity_poly.pdbx_seq_one_letter_code
_entity_poly.pdbx_strand_id
1 'polypeptide(L)'
;MSHHIIDFKDVYFRYPDGTEALKGVSFRITHGESVGIVGANGAGKSTLLLQMNGYILPSSGLISIGNLELTKKTRQEIRKKVGVVFQNPDDQLFMPTVYEDVAFGPLNLGMSAERVIDRVSSALQTVGCLELREKPPHHLSSGQKRAVAIATVLAMEPDILAMDEPSSDLDPKSRRYLMGLLKGFRHTKIIASHDLDFVLEVCDRCLVIKDGRTVADGPVLNILSDQSLLEDNNLELPLSLQKNCME
;
A
#
# COMPACT_ATOMS: atom_id res chain seq x y z
N MET A 1 -12.80 -22.56 -3.89
CA MET A 1 -13.00 -21.77 -2.66
C MET A 1 -12.15 -20.51 -2.80
N SER A 2 -12.74 -19.33 -2.85
CA SER A 2 -11.99 -18.06 -2.89
C SER A 2 -11.33 -17.89 -1.52
N HIS A 3 -10.01 -18.06 -1.47
CA HIS A 3 -9.26 -17.82 -0.24
C HIS A 3 -9.14 -16.31 -0.05
N HIS A 4 -9.90 -15.75 0.89
CA HIS A 4 -9.69 -14.37 1.33
C HIS A 4 -8.30 -14.28 1.96
N ILE A 5 -7.51 -13.30 1.51
CA ILE A 5 -6.18 -13.05 2.08
C ILE A 5 -6.23 -11.98 3.17
N ILE A 6 -7.24 -11.09 3.11
CA ILE A 6 -7.52 -10.06 4.12
C ILE A 6 -9.01 -10.09 4.44
N ASP A 7 -9.35 -10.11 5.73
CA ASP A 7 -10.72 -10.04 6.23
C ASP A 7 -10.78 -9.06 7.41
N PHE A 8 -11.51 -7.97 7.24
CA PHE A 8 -11.85 -7.01 8.28
C PHE A 8 -13.31 -7.18 8.65
N LYS A 9 -13.63 -7.33 9.95
CA LYS A 9 -14.98 -7.50 10.48
C LYS A 9 -15.23 -6.56 11.64
N ASP A 10 -16.09 -5.57 11.41
CA ASP A 10 -16.53 -4.58 12.41
C ASP A 10 -15.35 -3.95 13.15
N VAL A 11 -14.34 -3.50 12.42
CA VAL A 11 -13.08 -3.01 12.96
C VAL A 11 -13.22 -1.56 13.41
N TYR A 12 -12.92 -1.33 14.69
CA TYR A 12 -12.83 -0.01 15.30
C TYR A 12 -11.40 0.27 15.72
N PHE A 13 -10.99 1.53 15.61
CA PHE A 13 -9.71 1.96 16.14
C PHE A 13 -9.75 3.40 16.64
N ARG A 14 -9.24 3.61 17.85
CA ARG A 14 -9.07 4.92 18.48
C ARG A 14 -7.61 5.10 18.85
N TYR A 15 -7.06 6.24 18.47
CA TYR A 15 -5.72 6.65 18.89
C TYR A 15 -5.68 7.04 20.38
N PRO A 16 -4.47 7.08 21.02
CA PRO A 16 -4.33 7.47 22.44
C PRO A 16 -4.83 8.89 22.75
N ASP A 17 -4.82 9.79 21.76
CA ASP A 17 -5.35 11.17 21.89
C ASP A 17 -6.89 11.24 21.84
N GLY A 18 -7.57 10.11 21.70
CA GLY A 18 -9.01 10.00 21.61
C GLY A 18 -9.60 10.04 20.19
N THR A 19 -8.78 10.28 19.17
CA THR A 19 -9.23 10.32 17.77
C THR A 19 -9.74 8.95 17.31
N GLU A 20 -11.00 8.86 16.90
CA GLU A 20 -11.61 7.65 16.32
C GLU A 20 -11.32 7.57 14.82
N ALA A 21 -10.32 6.80 14.45
CA ALA A 21 -9.89 6.68 13.07
C ALA A 21 -10.67 5.63 12.26
N LEU A 22 -11.16 4.56 12.90
CA LEU A 22 -12.00 3.54 12.26
C LEU A 22 -13.25 3.26 13.09
N LYS A 23 -14.40 3.10 12.42
CA LYS A 23 -15.73 3.04 13.04
C LYS A 23 -16.58 1.92 12.43
N GLY A 24 -16.20 0.66 12.65
CA GLY A 24 -16.92 -0.52 12.16
C GLY A 24 -16.62 -0.83 10.69
N VAL A 25 -15.34 -0.76 10.31
CA VAL A 25 -14.90 -1.07 8.95
C VAL A 25 -14.97 -2.57 8.71
N SER A 26 -15.62 -2.96 7.61
CA SER A 26 -15.73 -4.37 7.18
C SER A 26 -15.52 -4.47 5.67
N PHE A 27 -14.58 -5.32 5.25
CA PHE A 27 -14.35 -5.69 3.85
C PHE A 27 -13.50 -6.96 3.77
N ARG A 28 -13.44 -7.56 2.58
CA ARG A 28 -12.60 -8.72 2.29
C ARG A 28 -11.84 -8.49 1.00
N ILE A 29 -10.58 -8.95 0.96
CA ILE A 29 -9.76 -8.94 -0.24
C ILE A 29 -9.31 -10.37 -0.52
N THR A 30 -9.37 -10.78 -1.78
CA THR A 30 -8.93 -12.11 -2.23
C THR A 30 -7.50 -12.06 -2.76
N HIS A 31 -6.87 -13.22 -2.88
CA HIS A 31 -5.51 -13.32 -3.40
C HIS A 31 -5.44 -12.82 -4.84
N GLY A 32 -4.44 -11.97 -5.13
CA GLY A 32 -4.19 -11.42 -6.46
C GLY A 32 -5.01 -10.17 -6.81
N GLU A 33 -5.95 -9.73 -5.95
CA GLU A 33 -6.67 -8.48 -6.19
C GLU A 33 -5.76 -7.26 -6.09
N SER A 34 -6.07 -6.26 -6.93
CA SER A 34 -5.50 -4.92 -6.88
C SER A 34 -6.55 -3.94 -6.40
N VAL A 35 -6.39 -3.46 -5.16
CA VAL A 35 -7.43 -2.69 -4.47
C VAL A 35 -6.94 -1.28 -4.15
N GLY A 36 -7.66 -0.27 -4.64
CA GLY A 36 -7.50 1.12 -4.22
C GLY A 36 -8.32 1.42 -2.97
N ILE A 37 -7.74 2.09 -1.99
CA ILE A 37 -8.44 2.66 -0.83
C ILE A 37 -8.41 4.17 -1.00
N VAL A 38 -9.56 4.78 -1.29
CA VAL A 38 -9.68 6.22 -1.53
C VAL A 38 -10.52 6.90 -0.45
N GLY A 39 -10.33 8.18 -0.30
CA GLY A 39 -11.04 9.00 0.69
C GLY A 39 -10.27 10.27 0.99
N ALA A 40 -10.93 11.24 1.61
CA ALA A 40 -10.31 12.50 2.01
C ALA A 40 -9.16 12.29 3.01
N ASN A 41 -8.35 13.33 3.22
CA ASN A 41 -7.31 13.30 4.25
C ASN A 41 -7.96 13.10 5.63
N GLY A 42 -7.35 12.23 6.45
CA GLY A 42 -7.91 11.87 7.76
C GLY A 42 -9.05 10.83 7.72
N ALA A 43 -9.48 10.33 6.56
CA ALA A 43 -10.55 9.33 6.45
C ALA A 43 -10.24 7.97 7.12
N GLY A 44 -8.95 7.68 7.45
CA GLY A 44 -8.53 6.43 8.08
C GLY A 44 -7.71 5.50 7.19
N LYS A 45 -7.36 5.93 5.96
CA LYS A 45 -6.62 5.10 4.97
C LYS A 45 -5.30 4.53 5.51
N SER A 46 -4.41 5.37 6.00
CA SER A 46 -3.11 4.95 6.57
C SER A 46 -3.29 4.06 7.79
N THR A 47 -4.31 4.34 8.62
CA THR A 47 -4.66 3.52 9.78
C THR A 47 -5.02 2.09 9.36
N LEU A 48 -5.78 1.92 8.27
CA LEU A 48 -6.10 0.60 7.71
C LEU A 48 -4.83 -0.14 7.27
N LEU A 49 -3.92 0.52 6.54
CA LEU A 49 -2.66 -0.12 6.10
C LEU A 49 -1.79 -0.54 7.30
N LEU A 50 -1.68 0.30 8.33
CA LEU A 50 -0.93 -0.03 9.54
C LEU A 50 -1.54 -1.19 10.33
N GLN A 51 -2.87 -1.34 10.30
CA GLN A 51 -3.52 -2.52 10.90
C GLN A 51 -3.32 -3.78 10.07
N MET A 52 -3.35 -3.70 8.73
CA MET A 52 -3.07 -4.87 7.87
C MET A 52 -1.70 -5.47 8.14
N ASN A 53 -0.70 -4.64 8.41
CA ASN A 53 0.67 -5.07 8.73
C ASN A 53 0.84 -5.45 10.22
N GLY A 54 -0.16 -5.21 11.08
CA GLY A 54 -0.05 -5.45 12.52
C GLY A 54 0.87 -4.45 13.26
N TYR A 55 1.15 -3.28 12.66
CA TYR A 55 1.86 -2.20 13.37
C TYR A 55 1.02 -1.67 14.53
N ILE A 56 -0.27 -1.46 14.30
CA ILE A 56 -1.27 -1.14 15.31
C ILE A 56 -2.34 -2.24 15.35
N LEU A 57 -2.89 -2.48 16.54
CA LEU A 57 -3.96 -3.46 16.74
C LEU A 57 -5.32 -2.76 16.77
N PRO A 58 -6.41 -3.41 16.34
CA PRO A 58 -7.74 -2.83 16.45
C PRO A 58 -8.14 -2.62 17.92
N SER A 59 -8.95 -1.60 18.19
CA SER A 59 -9.57 -1.40 19.50
C SER A 59 -10.67 -2.45 19.76
N SER A 60 -11.41 -2.82 18.71
CA SER A 60 -12.37 -3.91 18.68
C SER A 60 -12.63 -4.37 17.25
N GLY A 61 -13.34 -5.47 17.07
CA GLY A 61 -13.51 -6.16 15.79
C GLY A 61 -12.42 -7.18 15.53
N LEU A 62 -12.43 -7.79 14.34
CA LEU A 62 -11.49 -8.85 13.96
C LEU A 62 -10.80 -8.50 12.64
N ILE A 63 -9.50 -8.75 12.60
CA ILE A 63 -8.69 -8.66 11.37
C ILE A 63 -8.01 -10.00 11.17
N SER A 64 -8.14 -10.57 9.98
CA SER A 64 -7.44 -11.80 9.60
C SER A 64 -6.62 -11.58 8.33
N ILE A 65 -5.36 -12.06 8.34
CA ILE A 65 -4.45 -12.04 7.20
C ILE A 65 -4.09 -13.49 6.85
N GLY A 66 -4.59 -13.96 5.72
CA GLY A 66 -4.59 -15.38 5.40
C GLY A 66 -5.37 -16.15 6.47
N ASN A 67 -4.71 -17.12 7.09
CA ASN A 67 -5.30 -17.94 8.17
C ASN A 67 -4.98 -17.43 9.59
N LEU A 68 -4.37 -16.24 9.70
CA LEU A 68 -3.92 -15.70 10.99
C LEU A 68 -4.82 -14.54 11.41
N GLU A 69 -5.43 -14.65 12.59
CA GLU A 69 -6.06 -13.51 13.26
C GLU A 69 -5.00 -12.57 13.81
N LEU A 70 -5.19 -11.25 13.61
CA LEU A 70 -4.28 -10.23 14.10
C LEU A 70 -4.41 -10.06 15.63
N THR A 71 -3.39 -10.48 16.33
CA THR A 71 -3.25 -10.38 17.79
C THR A 71 -1.84 -9.95 18.17
N LYS A 72 -1.60 -9.65 19.44
CA LYS A 72 -0.24 -9.39 19.96
C LYS A 72 0.74 -10.56 19.68
N LYS A 73 0.23 -11.80 19.61
CA LYS A 73 1.06 -13.00 19.42
C LYS A 73 1.37 -13.25 17.94
N THR A 74 0.44 -12.97 17.03
CA THR A 74 0.53 -13.30 15.61
C THR A 74 1.08 -12.15 14.76
N ARG A 75 1.12 -10.92 15.30
CA ARG A 75 1.54 -9.72 14.53
C ARG A 75 2.90 -9.81 13.84
N GLN A 76 3.86 -10.55 14.43
CA GLN A 76 5.18 -10.71 13.81
C GLN A 76 5.14 -11.59 12.57
N GLU A 77 4.30 -12.63 12.57
CA GLU A 77 4.09 -13.48 11.40
C GLU A 77 3.31 -12.74 10.32
N ILE A 78 2.32 -11.93 10.71
CA ILE A 78 1.57 -11.08 9.78
C ILE A 78 2.49 -10.07 9.10
N ARG A 79 3.45 -9.46 9.82
CA ARG A 79 4.43 -8.54 9.23
C ARG A 79 5.31 -9.16 8.15
N LYS A 80 5.54 -10.47 8.20
CA LYS A 80 6.28 -11.18 7.13
C LYS A 80 5.44 -11.33 5.86
N LYS A 81 4.11 -11.34 6.00
CA LYS A 81 3.16 -11.50 4.89
C LYS A 81 2.75 -10.19 4.24
N VAL A 82 2.71 -9.10 5.00
CA VAL A 82 2.26 -7.79 4.53
C VAL A 82 3.42 -6.82 4.57
N GLY A 83 3.95 -6.50 3.40
CA GLY A 83 4.93 -5.44 3.24
C GLY A 83 4.24 -4.09 3.09
N VAL A 84 4.73 -3.08 3.82
CA VAL A 84 4.20 -1.71 3.74
C VAL A 84 5.26 -0.78 3.17
N VAL A 85 4.87 0.00 2.16
CA VAL A 85 5.65 1.13 1.65
C VAL A 85 5.04 2.41 2.21
N PHE A 86 5.82 3.18 2.95
CA PHE A 86 5.37 4.41 3.59
C PHE A 86 5.24 5.56 2.59
N GLN A 87 4.40 6.54 2.94
CA GLN A 87 4.17 7.74 2.15
C GLN A 87 5.47 8.53 1.90
N ASN A 88 6.29 8.70 2.93
CA ASN A 88 7.58 9.36 2.79
C ASN A 88 8.70 8.30 2.72
N PRO A 89 9.45 8.19 1.60
CA PRO A 89 10.56 7.24 1.50
C PRO A 89 11.67 7.48 2.53
N ASP A 90 11.87 8.70 3.00
CA ASP A 90 12.91 9.03 3.99
C ASP A 90 12.60 8.42 5.38
N ASP A 91 11.34 8.05 5.66
CA ASP A 91 10.97 7.32 6.86
C ASP A 91 11.31 5.81 6.77
N GLN A 92 11.67 5.35 5.58
CA GLN A 92 11.94 3.93 5.27
C GLN A 92 13.39 3.67 4.89
N LEU A 93 14.09 4.67 4.31
CA LEU A 93 15.48 4.58 3.86
C LEU A 93 16.38 5.30 4.86
N PHE A 94 17.10 4.53 5.68
CA PHE A 94 17.89 5.05 6.81
C PHE A 94 19.31 4.48 6.90
N MET A 95 19.65 3.53 6.00
CA MET A 95 20.97 2.91 5.98
C MET A 95 21.98 3.74 5.15
N PRO A 96 23.29 3.52 5.33
CA PRO A 96 24.32 4.24 4.57
C PRO A 96 24.23 4.04 3.05
N THR A 97 23.79 2.87 2.58
CA THR A 97 23.67 2.55 1.16
C THR A 97 22.31 1.95 0.82
N VAL A 98 21.92 2.08 -0.45
CA VAL A 98 20.72 1.43 -1.01
C VAL A 98 20.77 -0.10 -0.81
N TYR A 99 21.94 -0.72 -0.97
CA TYR A 99 22.11 -2.15 -0.74
C TYR A 99 21.70 -2.53 0.69
N GLU A 100 22.22 -1.79 1.68
CA GLU A 100 21.96 -2.07 3.10
C GLU A 100 20.49 -1.84 3.46
N ASP A 101 19.83 -0.81 2.93
CA ASP A 101 18.40 -0.60 3.11
C ASP A 101 17.57 -1.78 2.58
N VAL A 102 17.88 -2.25 1.36
CA VAL A 102 17.15 -3.37 0.75
C VAL A 102 17.47 -4.70 1.44
N ALA A 103 18.71 -4.87 1.94
CA ALA A 103 19.14 -6.06 2.68
C ALA A 103 18.55 -6.15 4.10
N PHE A 104 18.16 -5.02 4.69
CA PHE A 104 17.73 -4.93 6.09
C PHE A 104 16.56 -5.88 6.40
N GLY A 105 15.52 -5.90 5.56
CA GLY A 105 14.37 -6.79 5.72
C GLY A 105 14.75 -8.27 5.67
N PRO A 106 15.36 -8.75 4.58
CA PRO A 106 15.84 -10.14 4.45
C PRO A 106 16.76 -10.61 5.56
N LEU A 107 17.68 -9.76 6.03
CA LEU A 107 18.57 -10.07 7.17
C LEU A 107 17.76 -10.28 8.46
N ASN A 108 16.78 -9.40 8.75
CA ASN A 108 15.91 -9.53 9.92
C ASN A 108 14.97 -10.75 9.85
N LEU A 109 14.71 -11.25 8.65
CA LEU A 109 13.99 -12.52 8.45
C LEU A 109 14.90 -13.75 8.64
N GLY A 110 16.20 -13.56 8.92
CA GLY A 110 17.17 -14.64 9.15
C GLY A 110 17.60 -15.37 7.87
N MET A 111 17.54 -14.72 6.71
CA MET A 111 18.01 -15.31 5.45
C MET A 111 19.55 -15.44 5.45
N SER A 112 20.08 -16.45 4.76
CA SER A 112 21.52 -16.60 4.56
C SER A 112 22.09 -15.46 3.72
N ALA A 113 23.38 -15.16 3.87
CA ALA A 113 24.04 -14.06 3.13
C ALA A 113 23.90 -14.21 1.61
N GLU A 114 24.04 -15.41 1.08
CA GLU A 114 23.85 -15.69 -0.35
C GLU A 114 22.44 -15.33 -0.81
N ARG A 115 21.44 -15.77 -0.05
CA ARG A 115 20.03 -15.48 -0.36
C ARG A 115 19.71 -13.99 -0.26
N VAL A 116 20.31 -13.26 0.69
CA VAL A 116 20.17 -11.81 0.80
C VAL A 116 20.70 -11.12 -0.45
N ILE A 117 21.89 -11.50 -0.95
CA ILE A 117 22.48 -10.93 -2.17
C ILE A 117 21.54 -11.12 -3.37
N ASP A 118 21.01 -12.32 -3.54
CA ASP A 118 20.07 -12.63 -4.64
C ASP A 118 18.78 -11.81 -4.53
N ARG A 119 18.21 -11.70 -3.31
CA ARG A 119 16.98 -10.93 -3.05
C ARG A 119 17.16 -9.45 -3.32
N VAL A 120 18.24 -8.86 -2.82
CA VAL A 120 18.57 -7.45 -3.05
C VAL A 120 18.73 -7.17 -4.54
N SER A 121 19.51 -8.02 -5.23
CA SER A 121 19.77 -7.84 -6.66
C SER A 121 18.48 -7.95 -7.48
N SER A 122 17.64 -8.96 -7.20
CA SER A 122 16.36 -9.16 -7.87
C SER A 122 15.38 -8.00 -7.61
N ALA A 123 15.27 -7.55 -6.35
CA ALA A 123 14.37 -6.45 -5.99
C ALA A 123 14.80 -5.13 -6.65
N LEU A 124 16.09 -4.79 -6.60
CA LEU A 124 16.63 -3.59 -7.25
C LEU A 124 16.51 -3.66 -8.78
N GLN A 125 16.70 -4.82 -9.39
CA GLN A 125 16.49 -5.02 -10.81
C GLN A 125 15.03 -4.83 -11.20
N THR A 126 14.09 -5.34 -10.40
CA THR A 126 12.65 -5.19 -10.62
C THR A 126 12.23 -3.73 -10.65
N VAL A 127 12.80 -2.89 -9.79
CA VAL A 127 12.51 -1.46 -9.74
C VAL A 127 13.48 -0.60 -10.59
N GLY A 128 14.34 -1.20 -11.41
CA GLY A 128 15.27 -0.50 -12.30
C GLY A 128 16.32 0.35 -11.59
N CYS A 129 16.74 -0.06 -10.38
CA CYS A 129 17.68 0.70 -9.53
C CYS A 129 18.95 -0.10 -9.17
N LEU A 130 19.28 -1.17 -9.89
CA LEU A 130 20.41 -2.04 -9.55
C LEU A 130 21.75 -1.31 -9.53
N GLU A 131 21.95 -0.36 -10.46
CA GLU A 131 23.16 0.46 -10.56
C GLU A 131 23.31 1.48 -9.42
N LEU A 132 22.26 1.69 -8.64
CA LEU A 132 22.26 2.62 -7.51
C LEU A 132 22.62 1.95 -6.17
N ARG A 133 22.85 0.64 -6.15
CA ARG A 133 22.99 -0.16 -4.94
C ARG A 133 24.04 0.34 -3.94
N GLU A 134 25.14 0.93 -4.42
CA GLU A 134 26.25 1.44 -3.60
C GLU A 134 26.05 2.93 -3.23
N LYS A 135 25.01 3.59 -3.75
CA LYS A 135 24.77 5.01 -3.48
C LYS A 135 24.09 5.20 -2.14
N PRO A 136 24.41 6.29 -1.43
CA PRO A 136 23.63 6.73 -0.28
C PRO A 136 22.21 7.16 -0.70
N PRO A 137 21.15 6.79 0.06
CA PRO A 137 19.77 7.12 -0.28
C PRO A 137 19.49 8.62 -0.43
N HIS A 138 20.19 9.47 0.33
CA HIS A 138 20.03 10.92 0.27
C HIS A 138 20.55 11.56 -1.03
N HIS A 139 21.30 10.83 -1.86
CA HIS A 139 21.74 11.25 -3.18
C HIS A 139 20.76 10.87 -4.30
N LEU A 140 19.65 10.22 -3.97
CA LEU A 140 18.65 9.77 -4.93
C LEU A 140 17.60 10.85 -5.20
N SER A 141 17.06 10.87 -6.43
CA SER A 141 15.85 11.65 -6.73
C SER A 141 14.63 11.07 -6.01
N SER A 142 13.55 11.86 -5.86
CA SER A 142 12.32 11.40 -5.22
C SER A 142 11.77 10.12 -5.86
N GLY A 143 11.77 10.01 -7.19
CA GLY A 143 11.36 8.81 -7.91
C GLY A 143 12.26 7.61 -7.64
N GLN A 144 13.59 7.80 -7.57
CA GLN A 144 14.53 6.75 -7.21
C GLN A 144 14.37 6.30 -5.77
N LYS A 145 14.19 7.24 -4.82
CA LYS A 145 13.90 6.91 -3.42
C LYS A 145 12.62 6.07 -3.31
N ARG A 146 11.57 6.44 -4.03
CA ARG A 146 10.31 5.69 -4.06
C ARG A 146 10.51 4.27 -4.60
N ALA A 147 11.23 4.13 -5.71
CA ALA A 147 11.54 2.83 -6.30
C ALA A 147 12.36 1.96 -5.33
N VAL A 148 13.38 2.52 -4.68
CA VAL A 148 14.19 1.80 -3.68
C VAL A 148 13.36 1.43 -2.46
N ALA A 149 12.47 2.31 -1.95
CA ALA A 149 11.56 1.99 -0.85
C ALA A 149 10.65 0.79 -1.21
N ILE A 150 10.17 0.71 -2.45
CA ILE A 150 9.44 -0.49 -2.92
C ILE A 150 10.37 -1.71 -2.94
N ALA A 151 11.62 -1.58 -3.39
CA ALA A 151 12.58 -2.68 -3.42
C ALA A 151 12.87 -3.25 -2.03
N THR A 152 12.94 -2.41 -0.96
CA THR A 152 13.14 -2.90 0.42
C THR A 152 12.03 -3.86 0.83
N VAL A 153 10.80 -3.63 0.37
CA VAL A 153 9.65 -4.47 0.65
C VAL A 153 9.65 -5.72 -0.25
N LEU A 154 9.90 -5.56 -1.55
CA LEU A 154 9.93 -6.68 -2.50
C LEU A 154 11.00 -7.72 -2.16
N ALA A 155 12.14 -7.30 -1.60
CA ALA A 155 13.22 -8.20 -1.18
C ALA A 155 12.78 -9.21 -0.11
N MET A 156 11.74 -8.91 0.66
CA MET A 156 11.16 -9.80 1.66
C MET A 156 10.15 -10.80 1.08
N GLU A 157 9.72 -10.64 -0.19
CA GLU A 157 8.66 -11.44 -0.86
C GLU A 157 7.36 -11.52 -0.06
N PRO A 158 6.72 -10.40 0.25
CA PRO A 158 5.46 -10.44 0.96
C PRO A 158 4.32 -10.99 0.09
N ASP A 159 3.34 -11.65 0.72
CA ASP A 159 2.10 -12.09 0.03
C ASP A 159 1.25 -10.90 -0.42
N ILE A 160 1.35 -9.78 0.30
CA ILE A 160 0.57 -8.55 0.13
C ILE A 160 1.50 -7.35 0.14
N LEU A 161 1.37 -6.49 -0.87
CA LEU A 161 2.04 -5.19 -0.94
C LEU A 161 1.04 -4.08 -0.63
N ALA A 162 1.21 -3.40 0.49
CA ALA A 162 0.40 -2.25 0.88
C ALA A 162 1.22 -0.97 0.71
N MET A 163 0.65 0.05 0.07
CA MET A 163 1.35 1.30 -0.22
C MET A 163 0.49 2.49 0.19
N ASP A 164 1.10 3.41 0.94
CA ASP A 164 0.47 4.66 1.33
C ASP A 164 0.96 5.78 0.42
N GLU A 165 0.03 6.41 -0.32
CA GLU A 165 0.25 7.52 -1.24
C GLU A 165 1.49 7.34 -2.15
N PRO A 166 1.60 6.23 -2.90
CA PRO A 166 2.84 5.90 -3.61
C PRO A 166 3.17 6.84 -4.78
N SER A 167 2.20 7.59 -5.31
CA SER A 167 2.38 8.56 -6.41
C SER A 167 2.70 9.97 -5.93
N SER A 168 2.63 10.26 -4.63
CA SER A 168 2.91 11.59 -4.07
C SER A 168 4.33 12.05 -4.38
N ASP A 169 4.47 13.33 -4.72
CA ASP A 169 5.74 14.00 -4.98
C ASP A 169 6.57 13.43 -6.17
N LEU A 170 5.92 12.62 -7.02
CA LEU A 170 6.56 12.09 -8.22
C LEU A 170 6.34 13.02 -9.43
N ASP A 171 7.42 13.25 -10.18
CA ASP A 171 7.31 13.85 -11.51
C ASP A 171 6.53 12.91 -12.47
N PRO A 172 5.99 13.43 -13.59
CA PRO A 172 5.15 12.64 -14.50
C PRO A 172 5.84 11.39 -15.09
N LYS A 173 7.18 11.42 -15.26
CA LYS A 173 7.94 10.27 -15.77
C LYS A 173 8.06 9.18 -14.71
N SER A 174 8.43 9.55 -13.48
CA SER A 174 8.53 8.64 -12.34
C SER A 174 7.16 8.03 -11.99
N ARG A 175 6.08 8.84 -12.04
CA ARG A 175 4.71 8.36 -11.85
C ARG A 175 4.33 7.30 -12.90
N ARG A 176 4.57 7.53 -14.20
CA ARG A 176 4.32 6.54 -15.25
C ARG A 176 5.14 5.27 -15.07
N TYR A 177 6.41 5.40 -14.67
CA TYR A 177 7.26 4.26 -14.38
C TYR A 177 6.69 3.41 -13.24
N LEU A 178 6.30 4.04 -12.14
CA LEU A 178 5.66 3.36 -10.99
C LEU A 178 4.37 2.64 -11.41
N MET A 179 3.51 3.30 -12.21
CA MET A 179 2.29 2.66 -12.73
C MET A 179 2.60 1.40 -13.54
N GLY A 180 3.61 1.45 -14.42
CA GLY A 180 4.04 0.29 -15.20
C GLY A 180 4.54 -0.85 -14.30
N LEU A 181 5.35 -0.53 -13.29
CA LEU A 181 5.83 -1.49 -12.29
C LEU A 181 4.67 -2.19 -11.57
N LEU A 182 3.71 -1.40 -11.07
CA LEU A 182 2.58 -1.92 -10.30
C LEU A 182 1.58 -2.72 -11.16
N LYS A 183 1.38 -2.35 -12.42
CA LYS A 183 0.57 -3.15 -13.37
C LYS A 183 1.20 -4.52 -13.63
N GLY A 184 2.52 -4.61 -13.63
CA GLY A 184 3.25 -5.89 -13.77
C GLY A 184 3.27 -6.76 -12.51
N PHE A 185 2.93 -6.20 -11.35
CA PHE A 185 2.95 -6.91 -10.07
C PHE A 185 1.70 -7.79 -9.91
N ARG A 186 1.90 -9.12 -9.84
CA ARG A 186 0.81 -10.11 -9.86
C ARG A 186 0.27 -10.52 -8.48
N HIS A 187 0.96 -10.15 -7.40
CA HIS A 187 0.49 -10.43 -6.04
C HIS A 187 -0.57 -9.42 -5.61
N THR A 188 -1.23 -9.70 -4.49
CA THR A 188 -2.20 -8.78 -3.90
C THR A 188 -1.54 -7.45 -3.58
N LYS A 189 -2.10 -6.36 -4.10
CA LYS A 189 -1.64 -5.01 -3.82
C LYS A 189 -2.78 -4.12 -3.34
N ILE A 190 -2.46 -3.29 -2.36
CA ILE A 190 -3.40 -2.34 -1.76
C ILE A 190 -2.76 -0.97 -1.83
N ILE A 191 -3.46 -0.03 -2.41
CA ILE A 191 -2.98 1.33 -2.65
C ILE A 191 -3.93 2.30 -1.96
N ALA A 192 -3.49 2.89 -0.85
CA ALA A 192 -4.19 4.03 -0.28
C ALA A 192 -3.75 5.29 -1.02
N SER A 193 -4.67 6.02 -1.63
CA SER A 193 -4.33 7.26 -2.34
C SER A 193 -5.51 8.22 -2.47
N HIS A 194 -5.20 9.51 -2.60
CA HIS A 194 -6.11 10.56 -3.03
C HIS A 194 -5.99 10.86 -4.55
N ASP A 195 -4.97 10.31 -5.23
CA ASP A 195 -4.80 10.38 -6.69
C ASP A 195 -5.72 9.34 -7.36
N LEU A 196 -6.95 9.76 -7.68
CA LEU A 196 -7.95 8.87 -8.24
C LEU A 196 -7.60 8.39 -9.66
N ASP A 197 -6.90 9.19 -10.46
CA ASP A 197 -6.39 8.76 -11.77
C ASP A 197 -5.34 7.66 -11.65
N PHE A 198 -4.49 7.73 -10.61
CA PHE A 198 -3.53 6.67 -10.33
C PHE A 198 -4.23 5.37 -9.92
N VAL A 199 -5.23 5.47 -9.04
CA VAL A 199 -6.02 4.31 -8.59
C VAL A 199 -6.79 3.70 -9.76
N LEU A 200 -7.43 4.51 -10.60
CA LEU A 200 -8.16 4.06 -11.79
C LEU A 200 -7.26 3.25 -12.76
N GLU A 201 -6.01 3.66 -12.90
CA GLU A 201 -5.05 3.04 -13.82
C GLU A 201 -4.39 1.76 -13.28
N VAL A 202 -4.29 1.59 -11.96
CA VAL A 202 -3.47 0.54 -11.33
C VAL A 202 -4.30 -0.49 -10.58
N CYS A 203 -5.53 -0.16 -10.18
CA CYS A 203 -6.39 -1.01 -9.37
C CYS A 203 -7.58 -1.54 -10.17
N ASP A 204 -8.07 -2.73 -9.79
CA ASP A 204 -9.26 -3.35 -10.37
C ASP A 204 -10.51 -3.06 -9.53
N ARG A 205 -10.33 -2.81 -8.23
CA ARG A 205 -11.39 -2.57 -7.25
C ARG A 205 -11.06 -1.35 -6.41
N CYS A 206 -12.09 -0.65 -5.95
CA CYS A 206 -11.96 0.55 -5.14
C CYS A 206 -12.85 0.45 -3.90
N LEU A 207 -12.25 0.76 -2.73
CA LEU A 207 -12.92 0.97 -1.46
C LEU A 207 -12.93 2.47 -1.16
N VAL A 208 -14.10 3.05 -0.92
CA VAL A 208 -14.22 4.45 -0.50
C VAL A 208 -14.37 4.50 1.02
N ILE A 209 -13.47 5.22 1.66
CA ILE A 209 -13.49 5.43 3.12
C ILE A 209 -13.84 6.87 3.44
N LYS A 210 -14.84 7.06 4.29
CA LYS A 210 -15.24 8.37 4.83
C LYS A 210 -15.45 8.28 6.33
N ASP A 211 -14.85 9.19 7.09
CA ASP A 211 -15.01 9.29 8.55
C ASP A 211 -14.80 7.96 9.29
N GLY A 212 -13.83 7.17 8.83
CA GLY A 212 -13.49 5.86 9.40
C GLY A 212 -14.47 4.73 9.05
N ARG A 213 -15.30 4.88 8.03
CA ARG A 213 -16.28 3.87 7.56
C ARG A 213 -16.06 3.54 6.09
N THR A 214 -16.34 2.31 5.71
CA THR A 214 -16.46 1.94 4.29
C THR A 214 -17.82 2.39 3.79
N VAL A 215 -17.84 3.29 2.79
CA VAL A 215 -19.08 3.84 2.21
C VAL A 215 -19.39 3.26 0.83
N ALA A 216 -18.38 2.79 0.10
CA ALA A 216 -18.55 2.08 -1.15
C ALA A 216 -17.43 1.06 -1.36
N ASP A 217 -17.74 0.00 -2.11
CA ASP A 217 -16.84 -1.12 -2.42
C ASP A 217 -17.28 -1.76 -3.75
N GLY A 218 -16.43 -1.75 -4.75
CA GLY A 218 -16.76 -2.32 -6.06
C GLY A 218 -15.67 -2.15 -7.12
N PRO A 219 -15.98 -2.53 -8.38
CA PRO A 219 -15.07 -2.31 -9.51
C PRO A 219 -14.63 -0.85 -9.59
N VAL A 220 -13.34 -0.61 -9.81
CA VAL A 220 -12.75 0.73 -9.76
C VAL A 220 -13.44 1.71 -10.69
N LEU A 221 -13.74 1.30 -11.92
CA LEU A 221 -14.39 2.17 -12.89
C LEU A 221 -15.80 2.56 -12.46
N ASN A 222 -16.58 1.62 -11.91
CA ASN A 222 -17.95 1.90 -11.44
C ASN A 222 -17.97 2.91 -10.29
N ILE A 223 -17.03 2.74 -9.34
CA ILE A 223 -16.92 3.65 -8.19
C ILE A 223 -16.42 5.04 -8.61
N LEU A 224 -15.36 5.09 -9.42
CA LEU A 224 -14.71 6.37 -9.76
C LEU A 224 -15.41 7.12 -10.91
N SER A 225 -16.41 6.54 -11.58
CA SER A 225 -17.28 7.25 -12.53
C SER A 225 -18.60 7.76 -11.93
N ASP A 226 -18.91 7.39 -10.68
CA ASP A 226 -20.10 7.85 -9.98
C ASP A 226 -19.84 9.21 -9.33
N GLN A 227 -20.14 10.29 -10.05
CA GLN A 227 -19.92 11.66 -9.60
C GLN A 227 -20.65 11.96 -8.29
N SER A 228 -21.91 11.54 -8.14
CA SER A 228 -22.70 11.78 -6.93
C SER A 228 -22.07 11.10 -5.71
N LEU A 229 -21.67 9.84 -5.87
CA LEU A 229 -20.97 9.10 -4.82
C LEU A 229 -19.67 9.82 -4.40
N LEU A 230 -18.88 10.30 -5.35
CA LEU A 230 -17.60 10.96 -5.05
C LEU A 230 -17.83 12.31 -4.35
N GLU A 231 -18.72 13.16 -4.85
CA GLU A 231 -19.05 14.46 -4.26
C GLU A 231 -19.61 14.33 -2.83
N ASP A 232 -20.52 13.37 -2.59
CA ASP A 232 -21.05 13.06 -1.26
C ASP A 232 -19.96 12.63 -0.26
N ASN A 233 -18.82 12.17 -0.78
CA ASN A 233 -17.69 11.71 0.01
C ASN A 233 -16.46 12.64 -0.02
N ASN A 234 -16.66 13.92 -0.42
CA ASN A 234 -15.63 14.95 -0.55
C ASN A 234 -14.49 14.54 -1.49
N LEU A 235 -14.84 13.86 -2.57
CA LEU A 235 -13.94 13.49 -3.66
C LEU A 235 -14.47 14.10 -4.97
N GLU A 236 -13.60 14.25 -5.96
CA GLU A 236 -13.95 14.71 -7.29
C GLU A 236 -13.72 13.58 -8.30
N LEU A 237 -14.40 13.69 -9.47
CA LEU A 237 -14.11 12.77 -10.57
C LEU A 237 -12.63 12.79 -10.96
N PRO A 238 -12.03 11.63 -11.26
CA PRO A 238 -10.70 11.59 -11.90
C PRO A 238 -10.63 12.54 -13.09
N LEU A 239 -9.52 13.27 -13.23
CA LEU A 239 -9.34 14.23 -14.32
C LEU A 239 -9.51 13.59 -15.71
N SER A 240 -9.13 12.33 -15.85
CA SER A 240 -9.29 11.55 -17.08
C SER A 240 -10.76 11.29 -17.44
N LEU A 241 -11.67 11.25 -16.46
CA LEU A 241 -13.10 11.05 -16.67
C LEU A 241 -13.89 12.35 -16.82
N GLN A 242 -13.36 13.48 -16.35
CA GLN A 242 -14.02 14.79 -16.46
C GLN A 242 -14.14 15.24 -17.94
N LYS A 243 -13.25 14.84 -18.82
CA LYS A 243 -13.23 15.25 -20.23
C LYS A 243 -14.43 14.74 -21.06
N ASN A 244 -15.10 13.69 -20.59
CA ASN A 244 -16.25 13.13 -21.28
C ASN A 244 -17.59 13.80 -20.91
N CYS A 245 -17.57 14.77 -19.98
CA CYS A 245 -18.77 15.50 -19.55
C CYS A 245 -18.92 16.89 -20.21
N MET A 246 -18.02 17.26 -21.15
CA MET A 246 -18.03 18.57 -21.83
C MET A 246 -18.40 18.47 -23.33
N GLU A 247 -18.87 17.31 -23.81
CA GLU A 247 -19.54 17.12 -25.09
C GLU A 247 -21.04 16.76 -24.80
#